data_168a87274467712a4d79a1a3823bc2f4
#
_entry.id   168a87274467712a4d79a1a3823bc2f4
#
_cell.length_a   1.000
_cell.length_b   1.000
_cell.length_c   1.000
_cell.angle_alpha   90.00
_cell.angle_beta   90.00
_cell.angle_gamma   90.00
#
_symmetry.space_group_name_H-M   'P 1'
#
loop_
_entity.id
_entity.type
_entity.pdbx_description
1 polymer ?
#
loop_
_entity_poly.entity_id
_entity_poly.type
_entity_poly.pdbx_seq_one_letter_code
_entity_poly.pdbx_strand_id
1 'polypeptide(L)'
;MLRKLLTLFLFLLITACSAVQPSAPIAGLPRVLAVESFLADIAQNVAGDRLTVETLLPLGVDPHAYQPTPRDVAKVADSDVLIVNGAGIESYLDSLLANAGGQRLVITASAGLTPRPDPQGEHPEGDPHFWLDPNNVIAYVENIRNSLSQVDPDGASVYAANAAAYIEQLKALDQWITQQVATVQPARRLLVTNHESLGYFADRYGFTVVGAVIPSVSTDASPTAQQMAALIEQIKASGAPAIFLETGANPQLAQQIAAETGVKVVTDLYTHSLSAPDGPAPTYIDMMKYNVSQIVTGCQS
;
A
#
# COMPACT_ATOMS: atom_id res chain seq x y z
N MET A 1 60.86 -51.62 5.50
CA MET A 1 60.43 -50.36 6.06
C MET A 1 59.41 -49.74 5.12
N LEU A 2 58.12 -49.94 5.44
CA LEU A 2 56.98 -49.61 4.54
C LEU A 2 56.33 -48.32 5.02
N ARG A 3 56.51 -47.18 4.29
CA ARG A 3 55.84 -45.90 4.56
C ARG A 3 54.43 -45.92 3.99
N LYS A 4 53.41 -45.95 4.85
CA LYS A 4 52.00 -45.79 4.52
C LYS A 4 51.72 -44.29 4.28
N LEU A 5 51.40 -43.91 3.03
CA LEU A 5 50.78 -42.63 2.72
C LEU A 5 49.30 -42.70 3.03
N LEU A 6 48.86 -41.86 3.95
CA LEU A 6 47.44 -41.66 4.30
C LEU A 6 46.93 -40.45 3.48
N THR A 7 46.15 -40.72 2.45
CA THR A 7 45.51 -39.67 1.62
C THR A 7 44.19 -39.25 2.28
N LEU A 8 44.15 -38.05 2.82
CA LEU A 8 42.96 -37.44 3.39
C LEU A 8 42.10 -36.85 2.27
N PHE A 9 40.92 -37.45 2.01
CA PHE A 9 39.93 -36.93 1.08
C PHE A 9 39.06 -35.91 1.82
N LEU A 10 39.24 -34.62 1.51
CA LEU A 10 38.42 -33.51 2.04
C LEU A 10 37.16 -33.39 1.17
N PHE A 11 36.02 -33.84 1.67
CA PHE A 11 34.71 -33.65 1.04
C PHE A 11 34.26 -32.20 1.24
N LEU A 12 34.35 -31.39 0.19
CA LEU A 12 33.77 -30.03 0.14
C LEU A 12 32.26 -30.18 -0.08
N LEU A 13 31.46 -29.98 0.96
CA LEU A 13 30.00 -29.84 0.85
C LEU A 13 29.70 -28.45 0.27
N ILE A 14 29.42 -28.38 -1.05
CA ILE A 14 28.90 -27.18 -1.70
C ILE A 14 27.40 -27.15 -1.40
N THR A 15 26.99 -26.35 -0.43
CA THR A 15 25.58 -25.97 -0.24
C THR A 15 25.20 -25.01 -1.37
N ALA A 16 24.55 -25.54 -2.39
CA ALA A 16 23.93 -24.72 -3.43
C ALA A 16 22.72 -24.00 -2.84
N CYS A 17 22.86 -22.70 -2.55
CA CYS A 17 21.71 -21.83 -2.39
C CYS A 17 20.99 -21.76 -3.74
N SER A 18 19.88 -22.48 -3.87
CA SER A 18 18.97 -22.31 -5.02
C SER A 18 18.32 -20.94 -4.87
N ALA A 19 18.85 -19.96 -5.61
CA ALA A 19 18.13 -18.72 -5.83
C ALA A 19 16.83 -19.09 -6.57
N VAL A 20 15.68 -18.79 -5.97
CA VAL A 20 14.38 -18.88 -6.64
C VAL A 20 14.42 -17.87 -7.77
N GLN A 21 14.61 -18.35 -8.99
CA GLN A 21 14.49 -17.51 -10.18
C GLN A 21 13.00 -17.25 -10.40
N PRO A 22 12.59 -15.99 -10.67
CA PRO A 22 11.22 -15.73 -11.11
C PRO A 22 10.95 -16.59 -12.36
N SER A 23 9.82 -17.29 -12.34
CA SER A 23 9.38 -18.12 -13.47
C SER A 23 9.22 -17.23 -14.71
N ALA A 24 9.78 -17.66 -15.84
CA ALA A 24 9.59 -16.97 -17.11
C ALA A 24 8.08 -16.95 -17.45
N PRO A 25 7.56 -15.86 -18.07
CA PRO A 25 6.15 -15.77 -18.46
C PRO A 25 5.76 -16.98 -19.33
N ILE A 26 4.66 -17.62 -18.99
CA ILE A 26 4.12 -18.72 -19.79
C ILE A 26 3.61 -18.10 -21.10
N ALA A 27 4.11 -18.53 -22.24
CA ALA A 27 3.73 -18.00 -23.55
C ALA A 27 2.20 -18.10 -23.77
N GLY A 28 1.54 -16.97 -24.05
CA GLY A 28 0.10 -16.91 -24.31
C GLY A 28 -0.76 -16.47 -23.12
N LEU A 29 -0.17 -16.25 -21.94
CA LEU A 29 -0.90 -15.67 -20.81
C LEU A 29 -0.80 -14.12 -20.82
N PRO A 30 -1.84 -13.40 -20.31
CA PRO A 30 -1.84 -11.95 -20.27
C PRO A 30 -0.72 -11.40 -19.37
N ARG A 31 -0.09 -10.32 -19.81
CA ARG A 31 0.87 -9.54 -19.02
C ARG A 31 0.11 -8.57 -18.16
N VAL A 32 0.20 -8.76 -16.84
CA VAL A 32 -0.55 -7.97 -15.85
C VAL A 32 0.39 -6.99 -15.18
N LEU A 33 0.03 -5.72 -15.23
CA LEU A 33 0.75 -4.61 -14.58
C LEU A 33 -0.20 -3.96 -13.57
N ALA A 34 0.21 -3.80 -12.31
CA ALA A 34 -0.48 -2.98 -11.33
C ALA A 34 0.29 -1.67 -11.11
N VAL A 35 -0.42 -0.59 -10.83
CA VAL A 35 0.25 0.70 -10.65
C VAL A 35 1.02 0.71 -9.34
N GLU A 36 0.39 0.52 -8.19
CA GLU A 36 1.01 0.55 -6.88
C GLU A 36 1.49 -0.84 -6.45
N SER A 37 2.52 -0.87 -5.58
CA SER A 37 3.10 -2.12 -5.10
C SER A 37 2.15 -2.93 -4.21
N PHE A 38 1.34 -2.27 -3.37
CA PHE A 38 0.32 -2.96 -2.56
C PHE A 38 -0.77 -3.57 -3.44
N LEU A 39 -1.12 -2.89 -4.54
CA LEU A 39 -2.11 -3.38 -5.50
C LEU A 39 -1.56 -4.58 -6.30
N ALA A 40 -0.26 -4.56 -6.63
CA ALA A 40 0.41 -5.69 -7.25
C ALA A 40 0.42 -6.92 -6.32
N ASP A 41 0.68 -6.75 -5.02
CA ASP A 41 0.62 -7.85 -4.05
C ASP A 41 -0.80 -8.43 -3.93
N ILE A 42 -1.82 -7.58 -3.81
CA ILE A 42 -3.23 -8.01 -3.77
C ILE A 42 -3.57 -8.81 -5.04
N ALA A 43 -3.19 -8.29 -6.21
CA ALA A 43 -3.44 -8.95 -7.48
C ALA A 43 -2.65 -10.27 -7.64
N GLN A 44 -1.40 -10.32 -7.15
CA GLN A 44 -0.59 -11.53 -7.15
C GLN A 44 -1.20 -12.61 -6.26
N ASN A 45 -1.79 -12.25 -5.11
CA ASN A 45 -2.50 -13.20 -4.26
C ASN A 45 -3.73 -13.81 -4.95
N VAL A 46 -4.38 -13.08 -5.85
CA VAL A 46 -5.47 -13.62 -6.70
C VAL A 46 -4.91 -14.45 -7.86
N ALA A 47 -3.87 -13.97 -8.51
CA ALA A 47 -3.26 -14.63 -9.68
C ALA A 47 -2.59 -15.96 -9.31
N GLY A 48 -2.01 -16.05 -8.09
CA GLY A 48 -1.23 -17.21 -7.64
C GLY A 48 -0.03 -17.45 -8.55
N ASP A 49 0.30 -18.73 -8.79
CA ASP A 49 1.40 -19.14 -9.67
C ASP A 49 1.04 -19.09 -11.16
N ARG A 50 -0.21 -18.76 -11.51
CA ARG A 50 -0.68 -18.75 -12.90
C ARG A 50 -0.18 -17.55 -13.68
N LEU A 51 -0.19 -16.36 -13.06
CA LEU A 51 0.27 -15.11 -13.66
C LEU A 51 1.29 -14.44 -12.74
N THR A 52 2.22 -13.71 -13.36
CA THR A 52 3.08 -12.77 -12.62
C THR A 52 2.50 -11.37 -12.78
N VAL A 53 2.30 -10.68 -11.65
CA VAL A 53 1.84 -9.30 -11.62
C VAL A 53 3.05 -8.39 -11.41
N GLU A 54 3.34 -7.56 -12.40
CA GLU A 54 4.40 -6.56 -12.29
C GLU A 54 3.88 -5.27 -11.66
N THR A 55 4.80 -4.47 -11.12
CA THR A 55 4.48 -3.15 -10.54
C THR A 55 5.02 -2.03 -11.44
N LEU A 56 4.21 -0.99 -11.65
CA LEU A 56 4.61 0.21 -12.40
C LEU A 56 5.49 1.13 -11.56
N LEU A 57 4.98 1.56 -10.41
CA LEU A 57 5.68 2.47 -9.51
C LEU A 57 6.80 1.76 -8.75
N PRO A 58 8.01 2.36 -8.69
CA PRO A 58 9.05 1.87 -7.78
C PRO A 58 8.60 1.90 -6.32
N LEU A 59 9.17 1.03 -5.48
CA LEU A 59 8.92 1.05 -4.03
C LEU A 59 9.28 2.40 -3.41
N GLY A 60 8.44 2.87 -2.49
CA GLY A 60 8.63 4.14 -1.78
C GLY A 60 8.24 5.38 -2.58
N VAL A 61 7.70 5.23 -3.79
CA VAL A 61 7.23 6.35 -4.59
C VAL A 61 5.79 6.69 -4.20
N ASP A 62 5.54 7.98 -4.05
CA ASP A 62 4.23 8.54 -3.77
C ASP A 62 3.40 8.61 -5.07
N PRO A 63 2.24 7.95 -5.15
CA PRO A 63 1.41 7.94 -6.35
C PRO A 63 0.78 9.31 -6.68
N HIS A 64 0.52 10.17 -5.69
CA HIS A 64 -0.09 11.48 -5.92
C HIS A 64 0.84 12.42 -6.71
N ALA A 65 2.13 12.40 -6.38
CA ALA A 65 3.14 13.28 -6.98
C ALA A 65 3.92 12.62 -8.12
N TYR A 66 3.52 11.41 -8.54
CA TYR A 66 4.27 10.66 -9.54
C TYR A 66 4.12 11.26 -10.94
N GLN A 67 5.24 11.33 -11.66
CA GLN A 67 5.28 11.72 -13.05
C GLN A 67 5.83 10.56 -13.90
N PRO A 68 5.01 9.94 -14.76
CA PRO A 68 5.43 8.81 -15.59
C PRO A 68 6.59 9.16 -16.52
N THR A 69 7.56 8.24 -16.55
CA THR A 69 8.70 8.33 -17.46
C THR A 69 8.40 7.64 -18.80
N PRO A 70 9.21 7.86 -19.86
CA PRO A 70 9.09 7.10 -21.11
C PRO A 70 9.19 5.58 -20.91
N ARG A 71 9.90 5.12 -19.89
CA ARG A 71 10.00 3.68 -19.55
C ARG A 71 8.67 3.15 -19.00
N ASP A 72 7.95 3.96 -18.23
CA ASP A 72 6.65 3.57 -17.69
C ASP A 72 5.59 3.52 -18.80
N VAL A 73 5.64 4.47 -19.73
CA VAL A 73 4.83 4.44 -20.95
C VAL A 73 5.07 3.15 -21.73
N ALA A 74 6.34 2.72 -21.89
CA ALA A 74 6.67 1.47 -22.56
C ALA A 74 6.16 0.24 -21.79
N LYS A 75 6.30 0.19 -20.46
CA LYS A 75 5.74 -0.89 -19.64
C LYS A 75 4.23 -1.01 -19.80
N VAL A 76 3.53 0.12 -19.77
CA VAL A 76 2.07 0.14 -19.97
C VAL A 76 1.71 -0.28 -21.40
N ALA A 77 2.45 0.18 -22.43
CA ALA A 77 2.25 -0.23 -23.81
C ALA A 77 2.42 -1.76 -24.00
N ASP A 78 3.30 -2.36 -23.22
CA ASP A 78 3.59 -3.79 -23.28
C ASP A 78 2.61 -4.65 -22.44
N SER A 79 1.76 -4.04 -21.59
CA SER A 79 0.80 -4.78 -20.78
C SER A 79 -0.48 -5.09 -21.52
N ASP A 80 -1.11 -6.24 -21.21
CA ASP A 80 -2.43 -6.63 -21.67
C ASP A 80 -3.51 -6.23 -20.67
N VAL A 81 -3.14 -6.13 -19.39
CA VAL A 81 -3.99 -5.72 -18.26
C VAL A 81 -3.25 -4.69 -17.42
N LEU A 82 -3.92 -3.58 -17.12
CA LEU A 82 -3.45 -2.59 -16.15
C LEU A 82 -4.42 -2.51 -14.98
N ILE A 83 -3.93 -2.69 -13.76
CA ILE A 83 -4.71 -2.58 -12.53
C ILE A 83 -4.38 -1.25 -11.88
N VAL A 84 -5.40 -0.45 -11.63
CA VAL A 84 -5.33 0.88 -11.00
C VAL A 84 -6.19 0.89 -9.73
N ASN A 85 -5.86 1.75 -8.77
CA ASN A 85 -6.69 1.96 -7.61
C ASN A 85 -8.00 2.67 -7.99
N GLY A 86 -7.90 3.76 -8.72
CA GLY A 86 -9.02 4.63 -9.08
C GLY A 86 -9.28 5.72 -8.03
N ALA A 87 -10.44 6.37 -8.12
CA ALA A 87 -10.82 7.52 -7.29
C ALA A 87 -9.78 8.66 -7.32
N GLY A 88 -9.15 8.87 -8.49
CA GLY A 88 -8.30 10.02 -8.77
C GLY A 88 -6.89 9.99 -8.17
N ILE A 89 -6.47 8.91 -7.51
CA ILE A 89 -5.10 8.85 -6.96
C ILE A 89 -4.04 8.91 -8.07
N GLU A 90 -4.30 8.24 -9.20
CA GLU A 90 -3.44 8.25 -10.37
C GLU A 90 -3.83 9.40 -11.32
N SER A 91 -3.64 10.64 -10.88
CA SER A 91 -4.00 11.84 -11.67
C SER A 91 -3.37 11.90 -13.07
N TYR A 92 -2.26 11.18 -13.27
CA TYR A 92 -1.52 11.04 -14.51
C TYR A 92 -2.05 9.93 -15.45
N LEU A 93 -3.03 9.12 -15.03
CA LEU A 93 -3.45 7.89 -15.72
C LEU A 93 -3.90 8.15 -17.16
N ASP A 94 -4.75 9.14 -17.40
CA ASP A 94 -5.26 9.45 -18.73
C ASP A 94 -4.14 9.80 -19.71
N SER A 95 -3.18 10.62 -19.28
CA SER A 95 -2.03 11.00 -20.09
C SER A 95 -1.08 9.81 -20.33
N LEU A 96 -0.91 8.96 -19.34
CA LEU A 96 -0.11 7.73 -19.43
C LEU A 96 -0.71 6.78 -20.46
N LEU A 97 -2.02 6.52 -20.38
CA LEU A 97 -2.74 5.66 -21.33
C LEU A 97 -2.72 6.22 -22.76
N ALA A 98 -2.92 7.52 -22.92
CA ALA A 98 -2.86 8.17 -24.23
C ALA A 98 -1.47 8.05 -24.86
N ASN A 99 -0.41 8.22 -24.08
CA ASN A 99 0.97 8.10 -24.56
C ASN A 99 1.39 6.64 -24.84
N ALA A 100 0.89 5.68 -24.06
CA ALA A 100 1.14 4.27 -24.27
C ALA A 100 0.45 3.72 -25.52
N GLY A 101 -0.68 4.32 -25.92
CA GLY A 101 -1.47 3.84 -27.06
C GLY A 101 -1.92 2.39 -26.89
N GLY A 102 -2.37 1.75 -27.97
CA GLY A 102 -2.81 0.34 -27.95
C GLY A 102 -4.15 0.15 -27.22
N GLN A 103 -4.51 -1.12 -27.04
CA GLN A 103 -5.70 -1.51 -26.26
C GLN A 103 -5.28 -2.46 -25.15
N ARG A 104 -5.77 -2.23 -23.95
CA ARG A 104 -5.60 -3.09 -22.78
C ARG A 104 -6.84 -3.05 -21.91
N LEU A 105 -7.04 -4.07 -21.10
CA LEU A 105 -8.06 -4.02 -20.05
C LEU A 105 -7.52 -3.16 -18.90
N VAL A 106 -8.25 -2.11 -18.53
CA VAL A 106 -7.98 -1.35 -17.29
C VAL A 106 -8.94 -1.84 -16.21
N ILE A 107 -8.41 -2.33 -15.11
CA ILE A 107 -9.16 -2.81 -13.95
C ILE A 107 -9.06 -1.74 -12.87
N THR A 108 -10.17 -1.09 -12.54
CA THR A 108 -10.26 -0.21 -11.37
C THR A 108 -10.59 -1.07 -10.15
N ALA A 109 -9.61 -1.23 -9.27
CA ALA A 109 -9.73 -2.13 -8.13
C ALA A 109 -10.81 -1.67 -7.14
N SER A 110 -10.97 -0.36 -6.94
CA SER A 110 -12.00 0.24 -6.07
C SER A 110 -13.39 0.34 -6.70
N ALA A 111 -13.61 -0.20 -7.91
CA ALA A 111 -14.89 -0.08 -8.58
C ALA A 111 -16.06 -0.59 -7.70
N GLY A 112 -17.12 0.21 -7.62
CA GLY A 112 -18.31 -0.09 -6.81
C GLY A 112 -18.22 0.31 -5.34
N LEU A 113 -17.06 0.74 -4.85
CA LEU A 113 -16.94 1.35 -3.52
C LEU A 113 -17.43 2.80 -3.56
N THR A 114 -17.98 3.28 -2.44
CA THR A 114 -18.37 4.68 -2.27
C THR A 114 -17.23 5.44 -1.61
N PRO A 115 -16.63 6.44 -2.28
CA PRO A 115 -15.58 7.23 -1.69
C PRO A 115 -16.06 8.03 -0.48
N ARG A 116 -15.21 8.18 0.53
CA ARG A 116 -15.38 9.19 1.56
C ARG A 116 -15.31 10.57 0.88
N PRO A 117 -16.14 11.53 1.32
CA PRO A 117 -15.98 12.88 0.79
C PRO A 117 -14.62 13.45 1.20
N ASP A 118 -13.98 14.20 0.31
CA ASP A 118 -12.84 15.03 0.67
C ASP A 118 -13.31 16.15 1.62
N PRO A 119 -12.75 16.26 2.84
CA PRO A 119 -13.17 17.29 3.79
C PRO A 119 -12.98 18.73 3.30
N GLN A 120 -12.01 18.93 2.40
CA GLN A 120 -11.71 20.26 1.83
C GLN A 120 -12.54 20.53 0.55
N GLY A 121 -13.11 19.49 -0.06
CA GLY A 121 -13.86 19.57 -1.30
C GLY A 121 -13.02 19.91 -2.54
N GLU A 122 -11.71 19.71 -2.47
CA GLU A 122 -10.76 19.98 -3.56
C GLU A 122 -10.71 18.80 -4.54
N HIS A 123 -11.03 17.59 -4.07
CA HIS A 123 -11.02 16.35 -4.86
C HIS A 123 -12.46 15.85 -5.05
N PRO A 124 -13.08 16.10 -6.22
CA PRO A 124 -14.47 15.73 -6.46
C PRO A 124 -14.72 14.22 -6.47
N GLU A 125 -13.68 13.40 -6.69
CA GLU A 125 -13.73 11.95 -6.64
C GLU A 125 -13.67 11.40 -5.20
N GLY A 126 -13.41 12.27 -4.20
CA GLY A 126 -13.31 11.94 -2.78
C GLY A 126 -11.96 11.36 -2.38
N ASP A 127 -11.94 10.72 -1.22
CA ASP A 127 -10.75 10.09 -0.62
C ASP A 127 -10.43 8.75 -1.31
N PRO A 128 -9.26 8.61 -1.96
CA PRO A 128 -8.90 7.41 -2.71
C PRO A 128 -8.34 6.27 -1.84
N HIS A 129 -8.08 6.48 -0.55
CA HIS A 129 -7.30 5.59 0.32
C HIS A 129 -8.07 4.38 0.86
N PHE A 130 -8.94 3.79 0.03
CA PHE A 130 -9.80 2.65 0.40
C PHE A 130 -9.03 1.47 1.00
N TRP A 131 -7.82 1.19 0.51
CA TRP A 131 -7.02 0.02 0.92
C TRP A 131 -6.59 0.05 2.38
N LEU A 132 -6.70 1.19 3.07
CA LEU A 132 -6.40 1.30 4.50
C LEU A 132 -7.53 0.76 5.40
N ASP A 133 -8.63 0.26 4.80
CA ASP A 133 -9.59 -0.66 5.43
C ASP A 133 -9.54 -2.02 4.71
N PRO A 134 -9.12 -3.12 5.37
CA PRO A 134 -9.08 -4.46 4.77
C PRO A 134 -10.41 -4.94 4.20
N ASN A 135 -11.55 -4.42 4.68
CA ASN A 135 -12.86 -4.80 4.15
C ASN A 135 -13.11 -4.21 2.75
N ASN A 136 -12.58 -3.02 2.46
CA ASN A 136 -12.60 -2.47 1.12
C ASN A 136 -11.75 -3.30 0.16
N VAL A 137 -10.64 -3.87 0.64
CA VAL A 137 -9.77 -4.72 -0.17
C VAL A 137 -10.43 -6.03 -0.58
N ILE A 138 -11.47 -6.48 0.13
CA ILE A 138 -12.30 -7.60 -0.33
C ILE A 138 -12.94 -7.28 -1.69
N ALA A 139 -13.45 -6.06 -1.89
CA ALA A 139 -13.99 -5.62 -3.19
C ALA A 139 -12.89 -5.57 -4.26
N TYR A 140 -11.68 -5.13 -3.92
CA TYR A 140 -10.52 -5.16 -4.83
C TYR A 140 -10.25 -6.58 -5.32
N VAL A 141 -10.18 -7.54 -4.39
CA VAL A 141 -9.95 -8.96 -4.69
C VAL A 141 -11.03 -9.51 -5.63
N GLU A 142 -12.30 -9.16 -5.39
CA GLU A 142 -13.42 -9.59 -6.22
C GLU A 142 -13.37 -8.97 -7.61
N ASN A 143 -13.08 -7.68 -7.73
CA ASN A 143 -12.95 -6.98 -9.01
C ASN A 143 -11.78 -7.54 -9.84
N ILE A 144 -10.63 -7.75 -9.21
CA ILE A 144 -9.45 -8.35 -9.86
C ILE A 144 -9.74 -9.79 -10.30
N ARG A 145 -10.30 -10.64 -9.42
CA ARG A 145 -10.70 -12.01 -9.76
C ARG A 145 -11.63 -12.06 -10.97
N ASN A 146 -12.66 -11.23 -10.96
CA ASN A 146 -13.65 -11.21 -12.04
C ASN A 146 -13.01 -10.80 -13.36
N SER A 147 -12.17 -9.77 -13.35
CA SER A 147 -11.51 -9.26 -14.55
C SER A 147 -10.44 -10.21 -15.08
N LEU A 148 -9.62 -10.83 -14.22
CA LEU A 148 -8.64 -11.84 -14.63
C LEU A 148 -9.34 -13.07 -15.22
N SER A 149 -10.50 -13.50 -14.66
CA SER A 149 -11.28 -14.60 -15.20
C SER A 149 -11.89 -14.32 -16.59
N GLN A 150 -12.07 -13.05 -16.96
CA GLN A 150 -12.54 -12.66 -18.29
C GLN A 150 -11.41 -12.71 -19.33
N VAL A 151 -10.19 -12.28 -18.98
CA VAL A 151 -9.05 -12.25 -19.92
C VAL A 151 -8.33 -13.58 -20.02
N ASP A 152 -8.44 -14.42 -18.99
CA ASP A 152 -7.88 -15.77 -18.92
C ASP A 152 -8.92 -16.73 -18.33
N PRO A 153 -9.92 -17.18 -19.14
CA PRO A 153 -10.98 -18.07 -18.67
C PRO A 153 -10.47 -19.43 -18.15
N ASP A 154 -9.37 -19.92 -18.67
CA ASP A 154 -8.76 -21.19 -18.24
C ASP A 154 -8.20 -21.09 -16.80
N GLY A 155 -7.90 -19.89 -16.34
CA GLY A 155 -7.44 -19.58 -14.98
C GLY A 155 -8.57 -19.35 -13.98
N ALA A 156 -9.83 -19.22 -14.41
CA ALA A 156 -10.94 -18.75 -13.57
C ALA A 156 -11.12 -19.55 -12.27
N SER A 157 -10.93 -20.86 -12.29
CA SER A 157 -11.04 -21.69 -11.08
C SER A 157 -9.88 -21.44 -10.09
N VAL A 158 -8.66 -21.18 -10.59
CA VAL A 158 -7.50 -20.82 -9.77
C VAL A 158 -7.73 -19.46 -9.11
N TYR A 159 -8.15 -18.47 -9.88
CA TYR A 159 -8.44 -17.13 -9.35
C TYR A 159 -9.56 -17.14 -8.32
N ALA A 160 -10.61 -17.94 -8.54
CA ALA A 160 -11.71 -18.07 -7.59
C ALA A 160 -11.25 -18.70 -6.26
N ALA A 161 -10.44 -19.76 -6.32
CA ALA A 161 -9.91 -20.42 -5.13
C ALA A 161 -8.96 -19.51 -4.34
N ASN A 162 -8.04 -18.84 -5.04
CA ASN A 162 -7.08 -17.93 -4.43
C ASN A 162 -7.76 -16.70 -3.82
N ALA A 163 -8.71 -16.09 -4.53
CA ALA A 163 -9.50 -14.97 -4.02
C ALA A 163 -10.24 -15.35 -2.74
N ALA A 164 -10.89 -16.52 -2.72
CA ALA A 164 -11.59 -16.99 -1.50
C ALA A 164 -10.61 -17.16 -0.33
N ALA A 165 -9.45 -17.74 -0.56
CA ALA A 165 -8.42 -17.92 0.48
C ALA A 165 -7.87 -16.58 0.99
N TYR A 166 -7.62 -15.63 0.09
CA TYR A 166 -7.09 -14.32 0.46
C TYR A 166 -8.13 -13.45 1.19
N ILE A 167 -9.41 -13.54 0.81
CA ILE A 167 -10.52 -12.90 1.54
C ILE A 167 -10.58 -13.38 3.00
N GLU A 168 -10.37 -14.67 3.27
CA GLU A 168 -10.32 -15.16 4.65
C GLU A 168 -9.11 -14.58 5.42
N GLN A 169 -7.96 -14.40 4.76
CA GLN A 169 -6.81 -13.73 5.38
C GLN A 169 -7.10 -12.24 5.68
N LEU A 170 -7.80 -11.54 4.79
CA LEU A 170 -8.22 -10.15 5.01
C LEU A 170 -9.19 -10.02 6.18
N LYS A 171 -10.15 -10.94 6.31
CA LYS A 171 -11.06 -11.00 7.47
C LYS A 171 -10.31 -11.26 8.77
N ALA A 172 -9.32 -12.16 8.75
CA ALA A 172 -8.46 -12.43 9.90
C ALA A 172 -7.60 -11.21 10.25
N LEU A 173 -7.11 -10.46 9.25
CA LEU A 173 -6.39 -9.20 9.44
C LEU A 173 -7.29 -8.15 10.12
N ASP A 174 -8.53 -7.95 9.64
CA ASP A 174 -9.49 -7.02 10.24
C ASP A 174 -9.77 -7.35 11.73
N GLN A 175 -9.95 -8.64 12.04
CA GLN A 175 -10.12 -9.08 13.43
C GLN A 175 -8.88 -8.81 14.28
N TRP A 176 -7.68 -9.08 13.74
CA TRP A 176 -6.42 -8.79 14.42
C TRP A 176 -6.25 -7.29 14.68
N ILE A 177 -6.54 -6.43 13.69
CA ILE A 177 -6.47 -4.97 13.87
C ILE A 177 -7.43 -4.53 14.97
N THR A 178 -8.66 -5.03 14.96
CA THR A 178 -9.66 -4.74 16.00
C THR A 178 -9.14 -5.08 17.41
N GLN A 179 -8.48 -6.23 17.56
CA GLN A 179 -7.88 -6.64 18.84
C GLN A 179 -6.72 -5.73 19.25
N GLN A 180 -5.84 -5.35 18.31
CA GLN A 180 -4.73 -4.43 18.61
C GLN A 180 -5.26 -3.06 19.04
N VAL A 181 -6.21 -2.50 18.30
CA VAL A 181 -6.82 -1.20 18.60
C VAL A 181 -7.57 -1.22 19.94
N ALA A 182 -8.17 -2.35 20.32
CA ALA A 182 -8.83 -2.49 21.63
C ALA A 182 -7.88 -2.26 22.83
N THR A 183 -6.57 -2.39 22.64
CA THR A 183 -5.56 -2.10 23.68
C THR A 183 -5.32 -0.61 23.89
N VAL A 184 -5.75 0.25 22.96
CA VAL A 184 -5.67 1.71 23.06
C VAL A 184 -6.94 2.23 23.72
N GLN A 185 -6.79 3.03 24.76
CA GLN A 185 -7.94 3.68 25.41
C GLN A 185 -8.70 4.55 24.40
N PRO A 186 -10.04 4.55 24.38
CA PRO A 186 -10.82 5.31 23.39
C PRO A 186 -10.46 6.79 23.31
N ALA A 187 -10.19 7.44 24.46
CA ALA A 187 -9.78 8.85 24.51
C ALA A 187 -8.41 9.14 23.88
N ARG A 188 -7.60 8.10 23.64
CA ARG A 188 -6.27 8.19 23.01
C ARG A 188 -6.25 7.77 21.54
N ARG A 189 -7.39 7.35 20.99
CA ARG A 189 -7.50 6.98 19.57
C ARG A 189 -7.60 8.23 18.70
N LEU A 190 -6.53 9.03 18.72
CA LEU A 190 -6.41 10.32 18.04
C LEU A 190 -5.25 10.25 17.04
N LEU A 191 -5.51 10.63 15.80
CA LEU A 191 -4.55 10.61 14.71
C LEU A 191 -4.25 12.04 14.24
N VAL A 192 -2.97 12.37 14.16
CA VAL A 192 -2.45 13.48 13.37
C VAL A 192 -1.56 12.88 12.31
N THR A 193 -1.88 13.07 11.04
CA THR A 193 -1.27 12.33 9.93
C THR A 193 -0.39 13.24 9.06
N ASN A 194 0.38 12.65 8.14
CA ASN A 194 1.10 13.44 7.14
C ASN A 194 0.15 14.18 6.22
N HIS A 195 -0.75 13.44 5.58
CA HIS A 195 -1.89 13.97 4.82
C HIS A 195 -3.16 13.18 5.20
N GLU A 196 -4.30 13.50 4.62
CA GLU A 196 -5.59 12.90 4.99
C GLU A 196 -5.79 11.50 4.35
N SER A 197 -4.90 10.55 4.65
CA SER A 197 -4.96 9.18 4.13
C SER A 197 -5.69 8.19 5.03
N LEU A 198 -5.63 8.36 6.36
CA LEU A 198 -6.12 7.36 7.32
C LEU A 198 -7.62 7.45 7.62
N GLY A 199 -8.41 8.11 6.77
CA GLY A 199 -9.84 8.32 7.00
C GLY A 199 -10.65 7.03 7.09
N TYR A 200 -10.47 6.09 6.16
CA TYR A 200 -11.15 4.78 6.19
C TYR A 200 -10.74 3.94 7.40
N PHE A 201 -9.45 3.94 7.74
CA PHE A 201 -8.94 3.29 8.94
C PHE A 201 -9.56 3.87 10.22
N ALA A 202 -9.64 5.19 10.31
CA ALA A 202 -10.21 5.90 11.46
C ALA A 202 -11.69 5.54 11.66
N ASP A 203 -12.49 5.59 10.60
CA ASP A 203 -13.92 5.24 10.65
C ASP A 203 -14.12 3.78 11.06
N ARG A 204 -13.31 2.87 10.49
CA ARG A 204 -13.44 1.45 10.74
C ARG A 204 -13.12 1.06 12.17
N TYR A 205 -12.05 1.63 12.76
CA TYR A 205 -11.51 1.18 14.03
C TYR A 205 -11.74 2.17 15.18
N GLY A 206 -12.54 3.21 14.96
CA GLY A 206 -12.97 4.16 16.01
C GLY A 206 -11.86 5.09 16.43
N PHE A 207 -11.04 5.57 15.51
CA PHE A 207 -10.12 6.68 15.70
C PHE A 207 -10.78 7.99 15.29
N THR A 208 -10.26 9.08 15.81
CA THR A 208 -10.59 10.45 15.38
C THR A 208 -9.38 11.06 14.70
N VAL A 209 -9.52 11.47 13.45
CA VAL A 209 -8.51 12.28 12.77
C VAL A 209 -8.63 13.72 13.33
N VAL A 210 -7.60 14.16 14.04
CA VAL A 210 -7.50 15.51 14.62
C VAL A 210 -7.14 16.52 13.54
N GLY A 211 -6.29 16.09 12.60
CA GLY A 211 -5.88 16.87 11.46
C GLY A 211 -4.66 16.25 10.77
N ALA A 212 -4.20 16.88 9.70
CA ALA A 212 -3.05 16.47 8.93
C ALA A 212 -2.05 17.62 8.75
N VAL A 213 -0.76 17.30 8.64
CA VAL A 213 0.31 18.28 8.33
C VAL A 213 0.04 18.94 6.98
N ILE A 214 -0.40 18.14 6.00
CA ILE A 214 -0.91 18.56 4.70
C ILE A 214 -2.42 18.29 4.74
N PRO A 215 -3.28 19.33 4.91
CA PRO A 215 -4.72 19.15 5.05
C PRO A 215 -5.38 18.93 3.68
N SER A 216 -5.09 17.79 3.06
CA SER A 216 -5.60 17.36 1.75
C SER A 216 -5.54 15.84 1.66
N VAL A 217 -6.36 15.24 0.82
CA VAL A 217 -6.27 13.81 0.43
C VAL A 217 -5.17 13.54 -0.60
N SER A 218 -4.47 14.60 -1.04
CA SER A 218 -3.28 14.52 -1.90
C SER A 218 -2.07 15.14 -1.22
N THR A 219 -0.90 14.61 -1.50
CA THR A 219 0.39 15.13 -1.01
C THR A 219 0.93 16.29 -1.84
N ASP A 220 0.32 16.60 -2.98
CA ASP A 220 0.72 17.71 -3.85
C ASP A 220 0.46 19.10 -3.24
N ALA A 221 -0.41 19.17 -2.22
CA ALA A 221 -0.71 20.39 -1.52
C ALA A 221 0.43 20.81 -0.56
N SER A 222 0.53 22.12 -0.32
CA SER A 222 1.44 22.66 0.70
C SER A 222 0.64 23.42 1.76
N PRO A 223 0.83 23.14 3.06
CA PRO A 223 0.09 23.82 4.10
C PRO A 223 0.49 25.30 4.20
N THR A 224 -0.47 26.17 4.43
CA THR A 224 -0.22 27.58 4.76
C THR A 224 0.21 27.71 6.23
N ALA A 225 0.86 28.82 6.57
CA ALA A 225 1.21 29.13 7.96
C ALA A 225 -0.03 29.15 8.89
N GLN A 226 -1.20 29.59 8.38
CA GLN A 226 -2.44 29.61 9.12
C GLN A 226 -2.95 28.19 9.42
N GLN A 227 -2.89 27.28 8.45
CA GLN A 227 -3.27 25.88 8.63
C GLN A 227 -2.35 25.18 9.64
N MET A 228 -1.03 25.42 9.56
CA MET A 228 -0.08 24.89 10.53
C MET A 228 -0.36 25.40 11.96
N ALA A 229 -0.63 26.70 12.13
CA ALA A 229 -0.99 27.27 13.43
C ALA A 229 -2.31 26.66 13.96
N ALA A 230 -3.32 26.48 13.11
CA ALA A 230 -4.56 25.84 13.49
C ALA A 230 -4.35 24.38 13.92
N LEU A 231 -3.51 23.60 13.21
CA LEU A 231 -3.17 22.23 13.57
C LEU A 231 -2.48 22.16 14.94
N ILE A 232 -1.54 23.06 15.23
CA ILE A 232 -0.86 23.15 16.53
C ILE A 232 -1.88 23.34 17.66
N GLU A 233 -2.85 24.25 17.50
CA GLU A 233 -3.89 24.48 18.49
C GLU A 233 -4.84 23.27 18.63
N GLN A 234 -5.18 22.60 17.54
CA GLN A 234 -5.97 21.36 17.55
C GLN A 234 -5.26 20.24 18.32
N ILE A 235 -3.94 20.04 18.07
CA ILE A 235 -3.14 19.05 18.79
C ILE A 235 -3.12 19.34 20.29
N LYS A 236 -2.87 20.59 20.68
CA LYS A 236 -2.87 21.01 22.10
C LYS A 236 -4.23 20.81 22.77
N ALA A 237 -5.30 21.15 22.06
CA ALA A 237 -6.66 21.04 22.59
C ALA A 237 -7.15 19.59 22.71
N SER A 238 -6.81 18.73 21.74
CA SER A 238 -7.23 17.33 21.73
C SER A 238 -6.38 16.44 22.63
N GLY A 239 -5.12 16.80 22.88
CA GLY A 239 -4.15 15.95 23.54
C GLY A 239 -3.71 14.76 22.68
N ALA A 240 -3.70 14.94 21.35
CA ALA A 240 -3.21 13.90 20.43
C ALA A 240 -1.79 13.45 20.82
N PRO A 241 -1.52 12.13 20.88
CA PRO A 241 -0.28 11.61 21.47
C PRO A 241 0.92 11.70 20.53
N ALA A 242 0.69 11.66 19.22
CA ALA A 242 1.75 11.61 18.22
C ALA A 242 1.29 12.17 16.86
N ILE A 243 2.28 12.54 16.04
CA ILE A 243 2.12 12.79 14.60
C ILE A 243 2.67 11.58 13.86
N PHE A 244 1.88 11.03 12.95
CA PHE A 244 2.23 9.84 12.16
C PHE A 244 2.60 10.25 10.74
N LEU A 245 3.86 9.99 10.36
CA LEU A 245 4.39 10.30 9.04
C LEU A 245 4.56 9.04 8.20
N GLU A 246 4.40 9.22 6.93
CA GLU A 246 4.58 8.20 5.91
C GLU A 246 6.03 8.05 5.50
N THR A 247 6.36 6.88 4.96
CA THR A 247 7.67 6.65 4.32
C THR A 247 7.85 7.64 3.17
N GLY A 248 9.03 8.25 3.12
CA GLY A 248 9.35 9.25 2.09
C GLY A 248 8.87 10.67 2.37
N ALA A 249 8.00 10.89 3.37
CA ALA A 249 7.57 12.23 3.75
C ALA A 249 8.72 13.07 4.33
N ASN A 250 8.74 14.36 3.99
CA ASN A 250 9.69 15.29 4.61
C ASN A 250 9.29 15.57 6.08
N PRO A 251 10.11 15.20 7.08
CA PRO A 251 9.74 15.32 8.48
C PRO A 251 9.83 16.75 9.04
N GLN A 252 10.33 17.71 8.30
CA GLN A 252 10.65 19.05 8.82
C GLN A 252 9.43 19.77 9.41
N LEU A 253 8.29 19.77 8.70
CA LEU A 253 7.07 20.43 9.18
C LEU A 253 6.52 19.71 10.43
N ALA A 254 6.47 18.39 10.42
CA ALA A 254 6.03 17.62 11.58
C ALA A 254 6.93 17.81 12.80
N GLN A 255 8.25 17.88 12.60
CA GLN A 255 9.21 18.18 13.67
C GLN A 255 9.01 19.58 14.25
N GLN A 256 8.72 20.58 13.42
CA GLN A 256 8.39 21.93 13.87
C GLN A 256 7.11 21.92 14.72
N ILE A 257 6.04 21.29 14.26
CA ILE A 257 4.79 21.13 15.00
C ILE A 257 5.02 20.41 16.33
N ALA A 258 5.81 19.32 16.30
CA ALA A 258 6.15 18.53 17.47
C ALA A 258 6.95 19.37 18.51
N ALA A 259 7.87 20.22 18.06
CA ALA A 259 8.61 21.11 18.95
C ALA A 259 7.72 22.13 19.71
N GLU A 260 6.60 22.57 19.09
CA GLU A 260 5.66 23.51 19.68
C GLU A 260 4.58 22.84 20.55
N THR A 261 4.30 21.57 20.30
CA THR A 261 3.22 20.81 20.98
C THR A 261 3.72 19.82 22.01
N GLY A 262 5.00 19.41 21.92
CA GLY A 262 5.59 18.39 22.78
C GLY A 262 5.20 16.95 22.39
N VAL A 263 4.49 16.72 21.29
CA VAL A 263 4.09 15.38 20.83
C VAL A 263 5.23 14.66 20.14
N LYS A 264 5.17 13.34 20.08
CA LYS A 264 6.14 12.53 19.35
C LYS A 264 5.86 12.55 17.85
N VAL A 265 6.91 12.33 17.04
CA VAL A 265 6.79 12.03 15.62
C VAL A 265 7.09 10.55 15.41
N VAL A 266 6.13 9.80 14.91
CA VAL A 266 6.27 8.42 14.49
C VAL A 266 6.45 8.44 12.97
N THR A 267 7.60 7.97 12.50
CA THR A 267 7.95 7.93 11.07
C THR A 267 7.68 6.57 10.46
N ASP A 268 7.76 6.49 9.13
CA ASP A 268 7.86 5.27 8.35
C ASP A 268 6.58 4.42 8.30
N LEU A 269 5.36 5.04 8.35
CA LEU A 269 4.14 4.33 7.98
C LEU A 269 4.13 4.06 6.46
N TYR A 270 3.83 2.84 6.10
CA TYR A 270 3.69 2.43 4.70
C TYR A 270 2.25 2.61 4.25
N THR A 271 1.90 3.79 3.73
CA THR A 271 0.54 4.10 3.29
C THR A 271 0.33 3.89 1.79
N HIS A 272 1.33 4.20 0.96
CA HIS A 272 1.23 4.16 -0.50
C HIS A 272 2.11 3.10 -1.16
N SER A 273 3.03 2.48 -0.42
CA SER A 273 3.98 1.52 -0.96
C SER A 273 4.27 0.41 0.03
N LEU A 274 4.63 -0.76 -0.47
CA LEU A 274 5.24 -1.81 0.33
C LEU A 274 6.71 -1.50 0.59
N SER A 275 7.32 -2.21 1.54
CA SER A 275 8.76 -2.23 1.73
C SER A 275 9.47 -3.13 0.71
N ALA A 276 10.80 -3.11 0.70
CA ALA A 276 11.59 -4.15 0.06
C ALA A 276 11.28 -5.53 0.68
N PRO A 277 11.58 -6.64 -0.01
CA PRO A 277 11.26 -8.00 0.46
C PRO A 277 11.86 -8.36 1.82
N ASP A 278 12.99 -7.76 2.19
CA ASP A 278 13.66 -7.92 3.49
C ASP A 278 13.27 -6.85 4.53
N GLY A 279 12.36 -5.96 4.18
CA GLY A 279 11.85 -4.91 5.05
C GLY A 279 10.65 -5.34 5.90
N PRO A 280 10.08 -4.41 6.69
CA PRO A 280 9.03 -4.75 7.66
C PRO A 280 7.62 -4.92 7.05
N ALA A 281 7.40 -4.50 5.82
CA ALA A 281 6.09 -4.42 5.17
C ALA A 281 6.12 -4.95 3.72
N PRO A 282 6.63 -6.19 3.45
CA PRO A 282 6.83 -6.70 2.09
C PRO A 282 5.53 -7.13 1.40
N THR A 283 4.43 -7.32 2.13
CA THR A 283 3.10 -7.66 1.61
C THR A 283 2.06 -6.68 2.13
N TYR A 284 0.89 -6.62 1.51
CA TYR A 284 -0.22 -5.80 1.99
C TYR A 284 -0.61 -6.13 3.45
N ILE A 285 -0.68 -7.41 3.79
CA ILE A 285 -1.01 -7.86 5.16
C ILE A 285 0.08 -7.41 6.15
N ASP A 286 1.35 -7.54 5.79
CA ASP A 286 2.46 -7.11 6.65
C ASP A 286 2.50 -5.57 6.78
N MET A 287 2.22 -4.85 5.69
CA MET A 287 2.07 -3.40 5.69
C MET A 287 1.02 -2.94 6.71
N MET A 288 -0.17 -3.52 6.66
CA MET A 288 -1.24 -3.18 7.60
C MET A 288 -0.88 -3.54 9.04
N LYS A 289 -0.29 -4.71 9.27
CA LYS A 289 0.17 -5.12 10.61
C LYS A 289 1.26 -4.20 11.16
N TYR A 290 2.21 -3.83 10.33
CA TYR A 290 3.27 -2.89 10.72
C TYR A 290 2.69 -1.53 11.09
N ASN A 291 1.87 -0.93 10.20
CA ASN A 291 1.25 0.35 10.43
C ASN A 291 0.41 0.38 11.71
N VAL A 292 -0.41 -0.63 11.93
CA VAL A 292 -1.24 -0.74 13.13
C VAL A 292 -0.38 -0.85 14.38
N SER A 293 0.72 -1.60 14.34
CA SER A 293 1.64 -1.71 15.47
C SER A 293 2.29 -0.36 15.81
N GLN A 294 2.69 0.42 14.80
CA GLN A 294 3.25 1.76 14.99
C GLN A 294 2.19 2.74 15.54
N ILE A 295 0.96 2.71 15.00
CA ILE A 295 -0.14 3.57 15.44
C ILE A 295 -0.50 3.24 16.91
N VAL A 296 -0.70 1.97 17.25
CA VAL A 296 -1.05 1.54 18.61
C VAL A 296 0.05 1.95 19.60
N THR A 297 1.33 1.72 19.27
CA THR A 297 2.47 2.11 20.11
C THR A 297 2.53 3.64 20.29
N GLY A 298 2.36 4.40 19.22
CA GLY A 298 2.33 5.86 19.25
C GLY A 298 1.19 6.41 20.11
N CYS A 299 0.02 5.77 20.08
CA CYS A 299 -1.14 6.15 20.88
C CYS A 299 -1.04 5.75 22.35
N GLN A 300 -0.23 4.78 22.72
CA GLN A 300 -0.04 4.34 24.11
C GLN A 300 1.08 5.10 24.85
N SER A 301 1.94 5.80 24.13
CA SER A 301 3.14 6.48 24.68
C SER A 301 2.86 7.80 25.38
#